data_1230b94c0bf4af0e8788813b3f22ec14
#
_entry.id   1230b94c0bf4af0e8788813b3f22ec14
#
_cell.length_a   1.000
_cell.length_b   1.000
_cell.length_c   1.000
_cell.angle_alpha   90.00
_cell.angle_beta   90.00
_cell.angle_gamma   90.00
#
_symmetry.space_group_name_H-M   'P 1'
#
loop_
_entity.id
_entity.type
_entity.pdbx_description
1 polymer ?
#
loop_
_entity_poly.entity_id
_entity_poly.type
_entity_poly.pdbx_seq_one_letter_code
_entity_poly.pdbx_strand_id
1 'polypeptide(L)'
;TVMAFMAPLTLLICEEAHMNKLIGAIAINCGALSGANFMTSGSGIIFRGLMDEGGYTDVSFRYSSIIFIASVIFSLLLITLFKFLPGSRQNADHEVTFEKPETYTALQKKNLYLMLLMILVVLIFPVLHIILPDAEIITYINSKMDVGLVAIVFSAIALFMNLAPQKEVIAKVPWNTILMICGVGMLINVAITAGTIELLASWAGSSLPTWSVPVVFSLIGAVMSFFSSTLGVVCPALFPLVPALAQATGLNPLIIFSSIVIGAQSSAISPFSSGGSLIIGSCTTEEERNHMFPKLLFEAVPISVIFAAVFNVVLSFIL
;
A
#
# COMPACT_ATOMS: atom_id res chain seq x y z
N THR A 1 -9.07 6.40 3.37
CA THR A 1 -10.46 6.69 2.97
C THR A 1 -11.26 5.41 2.73
N VAL A 2 -10.76 4.44 1.94
CA VAL A 2 -11.46 3.16 1.67
C VAL A 2 -11.69 2.38 2.96
N MET A 3 -10.67 2.22 3.80
CA MET A 3 -10.80 1.51 5.07
C MET A 3 -11.83 2.14 6.01
N ALA A 4 -11.85 3.46 6.13
CA ALA A 4 -12.79 4.16 7.00
C ALA A 4 -14.26 3.92 6.61
N PHE A 5 -14.52 3.70 5.32
CA PHE A 5 -15.85 3.40 4.80
C PHE A 5 -16.18 1.91 4.87
N MET A 6 -15.22 1.07 4.47
CA MET A 6 -15.45 -0.37 4.33
C MET A 6 -15.31 -1.15 5.64
N ALA A 7 -14.53 -0.66 6.63
CA ALA A 7 -14.34 -1.39 7.87
C ALA A 7 -15.64 -1.59 8.68
N PRO A 8 -16.48 -0.56 8.91
CA PRO A 8 -17.77 -0.77 9.60
C PRO A 8 -18.67 -1.76 8.84
N LEU A 9 -18.74 -1.62 7.52
CA LEU A 9 -19.55 -2.51 6.67
C LEU A 9 -19.04 -3.96 6.73
N THR A 10 -17.72 -4.15 6.68
CA THR A 10 -17.13 -5.50 6.74
C THR A 10 -17.39 -6.17 8.10
N LEU A 11 -17.26 -5.42 9.20
CA LEU A 11 -17.54 -5.96 10.54
C LEU A 11 -19.02 -6.31 10.72
N LEU A 12 -19.92 -5.48 10.19
CA LEU A 12 -21.36 -5.76 10.18
C LEU A 12 -21.69 -7.03 9.37
N ILE A 13 -21.11 -7.17 8.18
CA ILE A 13 -21.28 -8.37 7.34
C ILE A 13 -20.77 -9.60 8.08
N CYS A 14 -19.62 -9.51 8.76
CA CYS A 14 -19.09 -10.62 9.54
C CYS A 14 -20.03 -11.00 10.70
N GLU A 15 -20.68 -10.03 11.34
CA GLU A 15 -21.66 -10.26 12.40
C GLU A 15 -22.90 -10.98 11.86
N GLU A 16 -23.51 -10.44 10.83
CA GLU A 16 -24.72 -11.01 10.19
C GLU A 16 -24.48 -12.40 9.61
N ALA A 17 -23.29 -12.61 9.01
CA ALA A 17 -22.91 -13.90 8.42
C ALA A 17 -22.30 -14.87 9.42
N HIS A 18 -22.27 -14.55 10.73
CA HIS A 18 -21.61 -15.35 11.78
C HIS A 18 -20.16 -15.72 11.45
N MET A 19 -19.45 -14.81 10.77
CA MET A 19 -18.05 -14.97 10.43
C MET A 19 -17.14 -14.38 11.50
N ASN A 20 -15.91 -14.90 11.60
CA ASN A 20 -14.93 -14.33 12.51
C ASN A 20 -14.54 -12.91 12.09
N LYS A 21 -14.87 -11.91 12.93
CA LYS A 21 -14.59 -10.49 12.69
C LYS A 21 -13.09 -10.19 12.49
N LEU A 22 -12.19 -10.99 13.09
CA LEU A 22 -10.75 -10.85 12.88
C LEU A 22 -10.36 -11.12 11.43
N ILE A 23 -10.96 -12.13 10.78
CA ILE A 23 -10.70 -12.43 9.37
C ILE A 23 -11.22 -11.29 8.48
N GLY A 24 -12.42 -10.76 8.79
CA GLY A 24 -12.95 -9.57 8.12
C GLY A 24 -12.02 -8.36 8.25
N ALA A 25 -11.50 -8.11 9.45
CA ALA A 25 -10.53 -7.06 9.70
C ALA A 25 -9.24 -7.22 8.90
N ILE A 26 -8.70 -8.44 8.82
CA ILE A 26 -7.51 -8.75 8.01
C ILE A 26 -7.82 -8.61 6.53
N ALA A 27 -8.97 -9.11 6.07
CA ALA A 27 -9.35 -9.04 4.67
C ALA A 27 -9.50 -7.61 4.16
N ILE A 28 -10.15 -6.73 4.95
CA ILE A 28 -10.30 -5.33 4.56
C ILE A 28 -8.96 -4.57 4.62
N ASN A 29 -8.13 -4.80 5.64
CA ASN A 29 -6.81 -4.19 5.73
C ASN A 29 -5.93 -4.61 4.56
N CYS A 30 -5.80 -5.90 4.30
CA CYS A 30 -5.03 -6.46 3.20
C CYS A 30 -5.56 -6.00 1.83
N GLY A 31 -6.87 -6.03 1.61
CA GLY A 31 -7.48 -5.59 0.37
C GLY A 31 -7.28 -4.10 0.10
N ALA A 32 -7.44 -3.26 1.13
CA ALA A 32 -7.23 -1.82 1.01
C ALA A 32 -5.77 -1.47 0.71
N LEU A 33 -4.81 -2.14 1.38
CA LEU A 33 -3.39 -1.89 1.20
C LEU A 33 -2.89 -2.41 -0.15
N SER A 34 -3.24 -3.65 -0.53
CA SER A 34 -2.85 -4.18 -1.85
C SER A 34 -3.47 -3.38 -3.00
N GLY A 35 -4.75 -3.02 -2.91
CA GLY A 35 -5.40 -2.17 -3.91
C GLY A 35 -4.78 -0.78 -3.98
N ALA A 36 -4.36 -0.21 -2.85
CA ALA A 36 -3.67 1.07 -2.82
C ALA A 36 -2.28 1.03 -3.47
N ASN A 37 -1.64 -0.13 -3.57
CA ASN A 37 -0.33 -0.29 -4.23
C ASN A 37 -0.43 -0.38 -5.76
N PHE A 38 -1.63 -0.37 -6.33
CA PHE A 38 -1.77 -0.31 -7.78
C PHE A 38 -1.00 0.90 -8.34
N MET A 39 -0.23 0.70 -9.41
CA MET A 39 0.81 1.62 -9.90
C MET A 39 0.33 3.05 -10.19
N THR A 40 -0.96 3.28 -10.34
CA THR A 40 -1.55 4.61 -10.57
C THR A 40 -2.41 5.08 -9.41
N SER A 41 -2.48 4.31 -8.32
CA SER A 41 -3.14 4.73 -7.09
C SER A 41 -2.18 5.56 -6.21
N GLY A 42 -2.70 6.12 -5.13
CA GLY A 42 -1.94 7.00 -4.26
C GLY A 42 -0.61 6.40 -3.76
N SER A 43 -0.64 5.12 -3.33
CA SER A 43 0.60 4.45 -2.86
C SER A 43 1.54 4.14 -4.02
N GLY A 44 1.01 3.63 -5.12
CA GLY A 44 1.82 3.30 -6.30
C GLY A 44 2.55 4.51 -6.87
N ILE A 45 1.90 5.68 -6.90
CA ILE A 45 2.51 6.95 -7.32
C ILE A 45 3.63 7.36 -6.38
N ILE A 46 3.42 7.27 -5.05
CA ILE A 46 4.44 7.59 -4.05
C ILE A 46 5.64 6.63 -4.20
N PHE A 47 5.40 5.33 -4.35
CA PHE A 47 6.49 4.37 -4.56
C PHE A 47 7.31 4.70 -5.80
N ARG A 48 6.65 5.00 -6.92
CA ARG A 48 7.33 5.39 -8.16
C ARG A 48 8.15 6.67 -7.98
N GLY A 49 7.57 7.72 -7.38
CA GLY A 49 8.29 8.96 -7.11
C GLY A 49 9.56 8.74 -6.28
N LEU A 50 9.48 7.95 -5.21
CA LEU A 50 10.64 7.62 -4.38
C LEU A 50 11.67 6.75 -5.13
N MET A 51 11.24 5.85 -6.01
CA MET A 51 12.15 5.09 -6.87
C MET A 51 12.81 5.99 -7.93
N ASP A 52 12.06 6.92 -8.51
CA ASP A 52 12.56 7.88 -9.50
C ASP A 52 13.63 8.80 -8.89
N GLU A 53 13.41 9.30 -7.66
CA GLU A 53 14.40 10.03 -6.87
C GLU A 53 15.65 9.20 -6.57
N GLY A 54 15.49 7.89 -6.37
CA GLY A 54 16.58 6.93 -6.18
C GLY A 54 17.32 6.52 -7.46
N GLY A 55 16.96 7.10 -8.64
CA GLY A 55 17.61 6.82 -9.91
C GLY A 55 17.04 5.62 -10.69
N TYR A 56 15.83 5.14 -10.35
CA TYR A 56 15.16 4.00 -11.00
C TYR A 56 14.02 4.40 -11.93
N THR A 57 14.08 5.59 -12.54
CA THR A 57 13.01 6.17 -13.36
C THR A 57 12.55 5.24 -14.50
N ASP A 58 13.50 4.59 -15.18
CA ASP A 58 13.21 3.72 -16.34
C ASP A 58 12.47 2.42 -15.95
N VAL A 59 12.59 2.01 -14.70
CA VAL A 59 12.03 0.74 -14.20
C VAL A 59 10.97 0.92 -13.12
N SER A 60 10.72 2.13 -12.64
CA SER A 60 9.84 2.41 -11.50
C SER A 60 8.40 1.92 -11.73
N PHE A 61 7.87 2.07 -12.94
CA PHE A 61 6.55 1.55 -13.28
C PHE A 61 6.50 0.02 -13.21
N ARG A 62 7.50 -0.66 -13.77
CA ARG A 62 7.60 -2.13 -13.74
C ARG A 62 7.78 -2.63 -12.31
N TYR A 63 8.63 -1.98 -11.51
CA TYR A 63 8.85 -2.34 -10.11
C TYR A 63 7.58 -2.15 -9.29
N SER A 64 6.89 -1.02 -9.44
CA SER A 64 5.62 -0.78 -8.77
C SER A 64 4.55 -1.81 -9.15
N SER A 65 4.51 -2.23 -10.41
CA SER A 65 3.60 -3.28 -10.89
C SER A 65 3.89 -4.63 -10.22
N ILE A 66 5.15 -5.00 -10.07
CA ILE A 66 5.55 -6.24 -9.40
C ILE A 66 5.26 -6.17 -7.90
N ILE A 67 5.52 -5.03 -7.24
CA ILE A 67 5.17 -4.80 -5.84
C ILE A 67 3.65 -4.94 -5.63
N PHE A 68 2.85 -4.39 -6.53
CA PHE A 68 1.39 -4.56 -6.49
C PHE A 68 1.00 -6.05 -6.55
N ILE A 69 1.51 -6.79 -7.54
CA ILE A 69 1.22 -8.23 -7.69
C ILE A 69 1.67 -9.01 -6.45
N ALA A 70 2.88 -8.75 -5.95
CA ALA A 70 3.40 -9.38 -4.73
C ALA A 70 2.53 -9.08 -3.51
N SER A 71 2.05 -7.84 -3.36
CA SER A 71 1.13 -7.44 -2.28
C SER A 71 -0.22 -8.15 -2.37
N VAL A 72 -0.76 -8.33 -3.58
CA VAL A 72 -2.02 -9.06 -3.78
C VAL A 72 -1.84 -10.53 -3.42
N ILE A 73 -0.77 -11.17 -3.89
CA ILE A 73 -0.46 -12.57 -3.56
C ILE A 73 -0.26 -12.73 -2.05
N PHE A 74 0.55 -11.87 -1.44
CA PHE A 74 0.75 -11.86 0.02
C PHE A 74 -0.58 -11.75 0.77
N SER A 75 -1.44 -10.83 0.37
CA SER A 75 -2.75 -10.60 1.01
C SER A 75 -3.67 -11.80 0.88
N LEU A 76 -3.77 -12.40 -0.31
CA LEU A 76 -4.59 -13.59 -0.53
C LEU A 76 -4.10 -14.80 0.29
N LEU A 77 -2.78 -15.00 0.33
CA LEU A 77 -2.18 -16.08 1.12
C LEU A 77 -2.36 -15.84 2.62
N LEU A 78 -2.22 -14.61 3.10
CA LEU A 78 -2.41 -14.25 4.50
C LEU A 78 -3.87 -14.47 4.93
N ILE A 79 -4.85 -14.03 4.15
CA ILE A 79 -6.27 -14.24 4.42
C ILE A 79 -6.58 -15.75 4.46
N THR A 80 -6.05 -16.53 3.52
CA THR A 80 -6.24 -17.99 3.51
C THR A 80 -5.61 -18.65 4.74
N LEU A 81 -4.41 -18.21 5.15
CA LEU A 81 -3.76 -18.68 6.37
C LEU A 81 -4.66 -18.48 7.60
N PHE A 82 -5.21 -17.28 7.77
CA PHE A 82 -6.11 -16.98 8.90
C PHE A 82 -7.42 -17.77 8.84
N LYS A 83 -7.92 -18.11 7.65
CA LYS A 83 -9.11 -18.97 7.49
C LYS A 83 -8.87 -20.40 8.01
N PHE A 84 -7.63 -20.91 7.93
CA PHE A 84 -7.28 -22.25 8.37
C PHE A 84 -6.83 -22.32 9.84
N LEU A 85 -6.65 -21.21 10.53
CA LEU A 85 -6.28 -21.18 11.95
C LEU A 85 -7.40 -21.74 12.84
N PRO A 86 -7.05 -22.46 13.91
CA PRO A 86 -8.03 -22.97 14.90
C PRO A 86 -8.83 -21.79 15.50
N GLY A 87 -10.17 -21.94 15.58
CA GLY A 87 -11.07 -20.89 16.05
C GLY A 87 -11.62 -19.96 14.96
N SER A 88 -11.20 -20.14 13.71
CA SER A 88 -11.68 -19.36 12.58
C SER A 88 -13.04 -19.82 12.03
N ARG A 89 -13.43 -21.08 12.28
CA ARG A 89 -14.70 -21.65 11.82
C ARG A 89 -15.84 -21.27 12.75
N GLN A 90 -16.59 -20.25 12.39
CA GLN A 90 -17.96 -20.06 12.81
C GLN A 90 -18.84 -20.54 11.63
N ASN A 91 -19.93 -21.23 11.93
CA ASN A 91 -20.83 -21.79 10.90
C ASN A 91 -21.47 -20.64 10.12
N ALA A 92 -20.97 -20.38 8.93
CA ALA A 92 -21.55 -19.42 8.00
C ALA A 92 -22.71 -20.07 7.23
N ASP A 93 -23.78 -20.46 7.93
CA ASP A 93 -24.96 -21.08 7.32
C ASP A 93 -26.11 -20.09 7.07
N HIS A 94 -25.88 -18.78 7.26
CA HIS A 94 -26.88 -17.78 6.97
C HIS A 94 -26.59 -17.06 5.63
N GLU A 95 -27.54 -17.14 4.71
CA GLU A 95 -27.57 -16.29 3.52
C GLU A 95 -27.85 -14.85 3.94
N VAL A 96 -26.86 -14.00 3.80
CA VAL A 96 -27.02 -12.56 4.00
C VAL A 96 -27.78 -12.00 2.81
N THR A 97 -29.02 -11.57 3.03
CA THR A 97 -29.84 -10.91 2.00
C THR A 97 -29.49 -9.41 1.96
N PHE A 98 -28.76 -9.00 0.95
CA PHE A 98 -28.51 -7.57 0.73
C PHE A 98 -29.66 -6.94 -0.08
N GLU A 99 -30.13 -5.76 0.37
CA GLU A 99 -30.97 -4.94 -0.47
C GLU A 99 -30.22 -4.53 -1.75
N LYS A 100 -30.91 -4.59 -2.89
CA LYS A 100 -30.29 -4.20 -4.16
C LYS A 100 -29.88 -2.73 -4.11
N PRO A 101 -28.59 -2.40 -4.35
CA PRO A 101 -28.14 -1.03 -4.28
C PRO A 101 -28.86 -0.15 -5.31
N GLU A 102 -29.08 1.11 -4.94
CA GLU A 102 -29.65 2.11 -5.85
C GLU A 102 -28.76 2.30 -7.09
N THR A 103 -29.41 2.60 -8.22
CA THR A 103 -28.69 2.86 -9.47
C THR A 103 -27.89 4.16 -9.38
N TYR A 104 -26.69 4.17 -9.93
CA TYR A 104 -25.87 5.39 -9.99
C TYR A 104 -26.64 6.57 -10.60
N THR A 105 -26.55 7.72 -9.96
CA THR A 105 -27.04 8.99 -10.51
C THR A 105 -26.25 9.39 -11.77
N ALA A 106 -26.82 10.27 -12.59
CA ALA A 106 -26.14 10.76 -13.78
C ALA A 106 -24.81 11.45 -13.48
N LEU A 107 -24.70 12.13 -12.32
CA LEU A 107 -23.47 12.79 -11.86
C LEU A 107 -22.40 11.76 -11.46
N GLN A 108 -22.80 10.73 -10.72
CA GLN A 108 -21.91 9.63 -10.33
C GLN A 108 -21.37 8.87 -11.55
N LYS A 109 -22.22 8.61 -12.55
CA LYS A 109 -21.79 7.98 -13.81
C LYS A 109 -20.77 8.83 -14.57
N LYS A 110 -20.99 10.15 -14.67
CA LYS A 110 -20.03 11.08 -15.31
C LYS A 110 -18.68 11.05 -14.58
N ASN A 111 -18.70 11.09 -13.23
CA ASN A 111 -17.47 11.03 -12.44
C ASN A 111 -16.76 9.69 -12.62
N LEU A 112 -17.48 8.57 -12.63
CA LEU A 112 -16.92 7.24 -12.87
C LEU A 112 -16.24 7.16 -14.24
N TYR A 113 -16.90 7.63 -15.31
CA TYR A 113 -16.30 7.64 -16.65
C TYR A 113 -15.05 8.54 -16.72
N LEU A 114 -15.08 9.70 -16.07
CA LEU A 114 -13.91 10.59 -16.01
C LEU A 114 -12.74 9.93 -15.30
N MET A 115 -12.97 9.23 -14.17
CA MET A 115 -11.95 8.47 -13.45
C MET A 115 -11.39 7.32 -14.30
N LEU A 116 -12.25 6.54 -14.95
CA LEU A 116 -11.82 5.45 -15.83
C LEU A 116 -10.99 5.97 -17.01
N LEU A 117 -11.39 7.11 -17.61
CA LEU A 117 -10.62 7.74 -18.66
C LEU A 117 -9.26 8.22 -18.17
N MET A 118 -9.17 8.81 -16.98
CA MET A 118 -7.91 9.21 -16.37
C MET A 118 -6.98 8.00 -16.18
N ILE A 119 -7.50 6.91 -15.61
CA ILE A 119 -6.72 5.67 -15.41
C ILE A 119 -6.22 5.13 -16.76
N LEU A 120 -7.09 5.11 -17.78
CA LEU A 120 -6.72 4.68 -19.12
C LEU A 120 -5.58 5.53 -19.70
N VAL A 121 -5.69 6.85 -19.60
CA VAL A 121 -4.65 7.79 -20.10
C VAL A 121 -3.32 7.56 -19.39
N VAL A 122 -3.35 7.37 -18.07
CA VAL A 122 -2.12 7.15 -17.28
C VAL A 122 -1.48 5.80 -17.56
N LEU A 123 -2.28 4.76 -17.86
CA LEU A 123 -1.77 3.40 -18.08
C LEU A 123 -1.31 3.15 -19.52
N ILE A 124 -1.93 3.80 -20.51
CA ILE A 124 -1.74 3.44 -21.93
C ILE A 124 -0.28 3.60 -22.38
N PHE A 125 0.38 4.70 -22.03
CA PHE A 125 1.75 4.98 -22.49
C PHE A 125 2.80 4.10 -21.80
N PRO A 126 2.80 3.89 -20.48
CA PRO A 126 3.70 2.92 -19.83
C PRO A 126 3.53 1.49 -20.35
N VAL A 127 2.27 1.06 -20.58
CA VAL A 127 2.00 -0.27 -21.13
C VAL A 127 2.46 -0.39 -22.57
N LEU A 128 2.20 0.62 -23.42
CA LEU A 128 2.69 0.66 -24.80
C LEU A 128 4.21 0.69 -24.85
N HIS A 129 4.89 1.38 -23.95
CA HIS A 129 6.34 1.40 -23.89
C HIS A 129 6.93 0.02 -23.53
N ILE A 130 6.26 -0.76 -22.69
CA ILE A 130 6.67 -2.14 -22.38
C ILE A 130 6.51 -3.06 -23.61
N ILE A 131 5.44 -2.85 -24.41
CA ILE A 131 5.13 -3.69 -25.58
C ILE A 131 5.96 -3.28 -26.79
N LEU A 132 6.21 -1.98 -26.96
CA LEU A 132 6.88 -1.36 -28.11
C LEU A 132 8.03 -0.45 -27.65
N PRO A 133 9.10 -0.99 -27.07
CA PRO A 133 10.19 -0.20 -26.48
C PRO A 133 10.96 0.62 -27.53
N ASP A 134 10.99 0.17 -28.78
CA ASP A 134 11.72 0.83 -29.88
C ASP A 134 10.94 1.98 -30.55
N ALA A 135 9.70 2.23 -30.12
CA ALA A 135 8.90 3.33 -30.70
C ALA A 135 9.27 4.67 -30.05
N GLU A 136 10.08 5.48 -30.72
CA GLU A 136 10.58 6.77 -30.20
C GLU A 136 9.47 7.70 -29.70
N ILE A 137 8.34 7.79 -30.39
CA ILE A 137 7.21 8.63 -30.00
C ILE A 137 6.60 8.15 -28.67
N ILE A 138 6.42 6.84 -28.51
CA ILE A 138 5.86 6.26 -27.28
C ILE A 138 6.81 6.50 -26.11
N THR A 139 8.10 6.25 -26.32
CA THR A 139 9.16 6.48 -25.33
C THR A 139 9.23 7.95 -24.93
N TYR A 140 9.18 8.88 -25.90
CA TYR A 140 9.16 10.31 -25.62
C TYR A 140 7.92 10.74 -24.81
N ILE A 141 6.71 10.32 -25.20
CA ILE A 141 5.49 10.66 -24.47
C ILE A 141 5.53 10.05 -23.08
N ASN A 142 5.93 8.77 -22.95
CA ASN A 142 6.03 8.09 -21.65
C ASN A 142 7.01 8.81 -20.71
N SER A 143 8.14 9.31 -21.20
CA SER A 143 9.12 10.06 -20.40
C SER A 143 8.62 11.43 -19.91
N LYS A 144 7.58 11.99 -20.54
CA LYS A 144 6.94 13.26 -20.17
C LYS A 144 5.63 13.07 -19.41
N MET A 145 5.16 11.82 -19.30
CA MET A 145 3.91 11.50 -18.67
C MET A 145 4.07 11.51 -17.13
N ASP A 146 3.65 12.59 -16.52
CA ASP A 146 3.56 12.71 -15.07
C ASP A 146 2.13 12.45 -14.59
N VAL A 147 1.95 11.45 -13.72
CA VAL A 147 0.63 11.03 -13.21
C VAL A 147 -0.01 12.14 -12.39
N GLY A 148 0.78 12.90 -11.62
CA GLY A 148 0.29 14.03 -10.83
C GLY A 148 -0.24 15.15 -11.72
N LEU A 149 0.47 15.47 -12.81
CA LEU A 149 0.04 16.47 -13.79
C LEU A 149 -1.29 16.04 -14.45
N VAL A 150 -1.39 14.77 -14.89
CA VAL A 150 -2.63 14.23 -15.46
C VAL A 150 -3.76 14.31 -14.45
N ALA A 151 -3.53 13.93 -13.18
CA ALA A 151 -4.53 14.00 -12.13
C ALA A 151 -4.99 15.44 -11.86
N ILE A 152 -4.09 16.42 -11.88
CA ILE A 152 -4.43 17.86 -11.74
C ILE A 152 -5.33 18.30 -12.90
N VAL A 153 -4.98 17.96 -14.14
CA VAL A 153 -5.79 18.29 -15.32
C VAL A 153 -7.20 17.68 -15.21
N PHE A 154 -7.31 16.39 -14.87
CA PHE A 154 -8.59 15.72 -14.72
C PHE A 154 -9.40 16.25 -13.54
N SER A 155 -8.74 16.65 -12.45
CA SER A 155 -9.38 17.32 -11.31
C SER A 155 -9.97 18.68 -11.71
N ALA A 156 -9.22 19.46 -12.51
CA ALA A 156 -9.72 20.72 -13.06
C ALA A 156 -10.93 20.48 -13.95
N ILE A 157 -10.88 19.49 -14.85
CA ILE A 157 -12.04 19.11 -15.70
C ILE A 157 -13.23 18.74 -14.83
N ALA A 158 -13.06 17.94 -13.77
CA ALA A 158 -14.13 17.56 -12.85
C ALA A 158 -14.78 18.78 -12.17
N LEU A 159 -13.98 19.77 -11.77
CA LEU A 159 -14.46 21.02 -11.19
C LEU A 159 -15.21 21.87 -12.22
N PHE A 160 -14.69 22.00 -13.45
CA PHE A 160 -15.39 22.69 -14.54
C PHE A 160 -16.72 22.02 -14.91
N MET A 161 -16.80 20.70 -14.82
CA MET A 161 -18.05 19.95 -15.02
C MET A 161 -18.98 20.03 -13.81
N ASN A 162 -18.65 20.75 -12.75
CA ASN A 162 -19.39 20.86 -11.51
C ASN A 162 -19.80 19.49 -10.91
N LEU A 163 -18.86 18.53 -10.94
CA LEU A 163 -19.11 17.19 -10.39
C LEU A 163 -19.14 17.18 -8.86
N ALA A 164 -18.49 18.15 -8.20
CA ALA A 164 -18.54 18.38 -6.76
C ALA A 164 -18.20 19.85 -6.41
N PRO A 165 -18.69 20.37 -5.26
CA PRO A 165 -18.34 21.71 -4.79
C PRO A 165 -16.84 21.83 -4.49
N GLN A 166 -16.17 22.84 -5.01
CA GLN A 166 -14.74 23.06 -4.86
C GLN A 166 -14.26 23.02 -3.38
N LYS A 167 -15.02 23.63 -2.47
CA LYS A 167 -14.67 23.64 -1.04
C LYS A 167 -14.64 22.24 -0.44
N GLU A 168 -15.57 21.38 -0.81
CA GLU A 168 -15.62 20.01 -0.34
C GLU A 168 -14.48 19.16 -0.91
N VAL A 169 -14.14 19.37 -2.17
CA VAL A 169 -13.00 18.69 -2.82
C VAL A 169 -11.70 19.03 -2.10
N ILE A 170 -11.44 20.31 -1.87
CA ILE A 170 -10.22 20.79 -1.17
C ILE A 170 -10.19 20.27 0.28
N ALA A 171 -11.32 20.26 0.99
CA ALA A 171 -11.39 19.76 2.36
C ALA A 171 -11.10 18.23 2.46
N LYS A 172 -11.37 17.47 1.40
CA LYS A 172 -11.10 16.02 1.35
C LYS A 172 -9.68 15.67 0.90
N VAL A 173 -8.86 16.66 0.50
CA VAL A 173 -7.44 16.42 0.23
C VAL A 173 -6.76 15.97 1.54
N PRO A 174 -5.97 14.89 1.51
CA PRO A 174 -5.31 14.36 2.72
C PRO A 174 -4.09 15.21 3.13
N TRP A 175 -4.34 16.45 3.55
CA TRP A 175 -3.31 17.45 3.89
C TRP A 175 -2.30 16.93 4.92
N ASN A 176 -2.79 16.19 5.94
CA ASN A 176 -1.91 15.61 6.96
C ASN A 176 -0.90 14.61 6.34
N THR A 177 -1.34 13.79 5.39
CA THR A 177 -0.45 12.86 4.69
C THR A 177 0.57 13.60 3.82
N ILE A 178 0.14 14.66 3.11
CA ILE A 178 1.04 15.47 2.27
C ILE A 178 2.09 16.12 3.14
N LEU A 179 1.69 16.80 4.22
CA LEU A 179 2.62 17.48 5.14
C LEU A 179 3.59 16.48 5.81
N MET A 180 3.09 15.30 6.17
CA MET A 180 3.92 14.25 6.76
C MET A 180 4.98 13.74 5.76
N ILE A 181 4.61 13.46 4.51
CA ILE A 181 5.55 13.01 3.47
C ILE A 181 6.60 14.08 3.20
N CYS A 182 6.19 15.34 3.05
CA CYS A 182 7.12 16.46 2.84
C CYS A 182 8.08 16.62 4.04
N GLY A 183 7.55 16.57 5.28
CA GLY A 183 8.36 16.71 6.49
C GLY A 183 9.37 15.57 6.67
N VAL A 184 8.95 14.33 6.48
CA VAL A 184 9.85 13.16 6.53
C VAL A 184 10.87 13.23 5.40
N GLY A 185 10.46 13.62 4.18
CA GLY A 185 11.39 13.80 3.06
C GLY A 185 12.49 14.83 3.37
N MET A 186 12.17 15.95 4.03
CA MET A 186 13.18 16.92 4.47
C MET A 186 14.19 16.30 5.46
N LEU A 187 13.71 15.53 6.46
CA LEU A 187 14.59 14.85 7.42
C LEU A 187 15.49 13.80 6.74
N ILE A 188 14.96 13.06 5.78
CA ILE A 188 15.73 12.08 5.01
C ILE A 188 16.82 12.77 4.18
N ASN A 189 16.54 13.93 3.54
CA ASN A 189 17.56 14.68 2.84
C ASN A 189 18.71 15.13 3.75
N VAL A 190 18.40 15.51 5.00
CA VAL A 190 19.45 15.80 6.01
C VAL A 190 20.26 14.55 6.32
N ALA A 191 19.61 13.38 6.49
CA ALA A 191 20.30 12.12 6.76
C ALA A 191 21.19 11.69 5.56
N ILE A 192 20.75 11.87 4.31
CA ILE A 192 21.55 11.64 3.11
C ILE A 192 22.80 12.54 3.13
N THR A 193 22.60 13.86 3.34
CA THR A 193 23.71 14.81 3.36
C THR A 193 24.70 14.55 4.50
N ALA A 194 24.21 14.01 5.62
CA ALA A 194 25.06 13.60 6.75
C ALA A 194 25.80 12.26 6.55
N GLY A 195 25.62 11.57 5.41
CA GLY A 195 26.25 10.28 5.12
C GLY A 195 25.68 9.10 5.92
N THR A 196 24.51 9.27 6.55
CA THR A 196 23.87 8.22 7.36
C THR A 196 23.42 7.04 6.50
N ILE A 197 23.00 7.32 5.26
CA ILE A 197 22.54 6.30 4.30
C ILE A 197 23.67 5.34 3.94
N GLU A 198 24.84 5.89 3.61
CA GLU A 198 26.04 5.13 3.24
C GLU A 198 26.56 4.29 4.41
N LEU A 199 26.50 4.85 5.63
CA LEU A 199 26.89 4.10 6.85
C LEU A 199 25.96 2.91 7.09
N LEU A 200 24.66 3.09 6.99
CA LEU A 200 23.67 2.02 7.15
C LEU A 200 23.82 0.95 6.06
N ALA A 201 24.04 1.36 4.81
CA ALA A 201 24.21 0.44 3.69
C ALA A 201 25.52 -0.36 3.82
N SER A 202 26.63 0.27 4.20
CA SER A 202 27.91 -0.41 4.41
C SER A 202 27.86 -1.37 5.60
N TRP A 203 27.20 -0.98 6.70
CA TRP A 203 26.94 -1.87 7.83
C TRP A 203 26.11 -3.08 7.41
N ALA A 204 25.03 -2.89 6.69
CA ALA A 204 24.18 -3.98 6.22
C ALA A 204 24.95 -4.92 5.27
N GLY A 205 25.70 -4.36 4.32
CA GLY A 205 26.50 -5.14 3.36
C GLY A 205 27.65 -5.93 4.00
N SER A 206 28.25 -5.41 5.09
CA SER A 206 29.37 -6.08 5.78
C SER A 206 28.95 -7.04 6.89
N SER A 207 27.79 -6.77 7.54
CA SER A 207 27.38 -7.48 8.75
C SER A 207 26.27 -8.50 8.51
N LEU A 208 25.49 -8.35 7.43
CA LEU A 208 24.36 -9.22 7.14
C LEU A 208 24.66 -10.16 5.98
N PRO A 209 24.33 -11.47 6.10
CA PRO A 209 24.31 -12.35 4.95
C PRO A 209 23.32 -11.83 3.90
N THR A 210 23.69 -11.87 2.62
CA THR A 210 22.89 -11.30 1.52
C THR A 210 21.43 -11.78 1.55
N TRP A 211 21.17 -13.06 1.81
CA TRP A 211 19.81 -13.62 1.90
C TRP A 211 18.98 -13.06 3.05
N SER A 212 19.60 -12.53 4.09
CA SER A 212 18.88 -11.99 5.26
C SER A 212 18.49 -10.52 5.10
N VAL A 213 19.10 -9.78 4.19
CA VAL A 213 18.81 -8.35 3.95
C VAL A 213 17.35 -8.08 3.68
N PRO A 214 16.65 -8.80 2.79
CA PRO A 214 15.22 -8.61 2.55
C PRO A 214 14.39 -8.82 3.82
N VAL A 215 14.73 -9.83 4.62
CA VAL A 215 14.03 -10.15 5.88
C VAL A 215 14.25 -9.06 6.92
N VAL A 216 15.49 -8.60 7.09
CA VAL A 216 15.83 -7.54 8.05
C VAL A 216 15.11 -6.25 7.70
N PHE A 217 15.14 -5.82 6.44
CA PHE A 217 14.44 -4.60 6.00
C PHE A 217 12.92 -4.75 6.03
N SER A 218 12.39 -5.94 5.81
CA SER A 218 10.98 -6.27 6.06
C SER A 218 10.60 -6.09 7.53
N LEU A 219 11.41 -6.60 8.46
CA LEU A 219 11.18 -6.48 9.90
C LEU A 219 11.32 -5.03 10.37
N ILE A 220 12.32 -4.29 9.89
CA ILE A 220 12.44 -2.85 10.17
C ILE A 220 11.20 -2.11 9.69
N GLY A 221 10.76 -2.37 8.45
CA GLY A 221 9.54 -1.80 7.91
C GLY A 221 8.30 -2.15 8.76
N ALA A 222 8.19 -3.40 9.23
CA ALA A 222 7.13 -3.83 10.12
C ALA A 222 7.15 -3.11 11.47
N VAL A 223 8.31 -3.00 12.13
CA VAL A 223 8.45 -2.29 13.41
C VAL A 223 8.09 -0.81 13.27
N MET A 224 8.57 -0.16 12.21
CA MET A 224 8.23 1.24 11.94
C MET A 224 6.73 1.42 11.67
N SER A 225 6.14 0.56 10.83
CA SER A 225 4.71 0.66 10.46
C SER A 225 3.78 0.26 11.59
N PHE A 226 4.25 -0.47 12.58
CA PHE A 226 3.48 -0.83 13.78
C PHE A 226 2.94 0.39 14.52
N PHE A 227 3.72 1.50 14.56
CA PHE A 227 3.38 2.75 15.23
C PHE A 227 3.13 3.91 14.27
N SER A 228 3.28 3.70 12.97
CA SER A 228 3.25 4.79 11.99
C SER A 228 2.50 4.39 10.70
N SER A 229 2.66 5.20 9.66
CA SER A 229 2.09 4.96 8.32
C SER A 229 3.15 4.40 7.39
N THR A 230 2.82 3.31 6.70
CA THR A 230 3.66 2.73 5.64
C THR A 230 4.05 3.78 4.59
N LEU A 231 3.08 4.58 4.14
CA LEU A 231 3.29 5.59 3.08
C LEU A 231 3.90 6.89 3.58
N GLY A 232 3.48 7.33 4.77
CA GLY A 232 3.89 8.63 5.28
C GLY A 232 5.26 8.60 5.95
N VAL A 233 5.72 7.44 6.42
CA VAL A 233 6.96 7.33 7.19
C VAL A 233 7.87 6.23 6.66
N VAL A 234 7.38 4.99 6.54
CA VAL A 234 8.26 3.84 6.28
C VAL A 234 8.90 3.91 4.89
N CYS A 235 8.09 4.08 3.85
CA CYS A 235 8.62 4.10 2.48
C CYS A 235 9.50 5.33 2.22
N PRO A 236 9.12 6.57 2.61
CA PRO A 236 10.03 7.72 2.50
C PRO A 236 11.35 7.55 3.26
N ALA A 237 11.34 6.85 4.40
CA ALA A 237 12.55 6.63 5.20
C ALA A 237 13.46 5.53 4.64
N LEU A 238 12.90 4.44 4.11
CA LEU A 238 13.68 3.25 3.73
C LEU A 238 13.98 3.16 2.23
N PHE A 239 13.16 3.71 1.35
CA PHE A 239 13.39 3.64 -0.10
C PHE A 239 14.68 4.34 -0.54
N PRO A 240 15.08 5.52 0.01
CA PRO A 240 16.35 6.14 -0.31
C PRO A 240 17.58 5.30 0.05
N LEU A 241 17.46 4.32 0.97
CA LEU A 241 18.55 3.39 1.31
C LEU A 241 18.78 2.32 0.24
N VAL A 242 17.77 2.02 -0.58
CA VAL A 242 17.78 0.86 -1.50
C VAL A 242 18.90 0.93 -2.54
N PRO A 243 19.21 2.07 -3.19
CA PRO A 243 20.31 2.14 -4.15
C PRO A 243 21.66 1.73 -3.53
N ALA A 244 21.97 2.30 -2.37
CA ALA A 244 23.22 2.00 -1.66
C ALA A 244 23.27 0.55 -1.13
N LEU A 245 22.14 0.02 -0.64
CA LEU A 245 22.03 -1.38 -0.21
C LEU A 245 22.19 -2.36 -1.37
N ALA A 246 21.53 -2.09 -2.51
CA ALA A 246 21.65 -2.92 -3.69
C ALA A 246 23.11 -2.98 -4.20
N GLN A 247 23.80 -1.83 -4.19
CA GLN A 247 25.21 -1.77 -4.56
C GLN A 247 26.10 -2.53 -3.57
N ALA A 248 25.87 -2.39 -2.27
CA ALA A 248 26.68 -3.02 -1.24
C ALA A 248 26.48 -4.55 -1.15
N THR A 249 25.27 -5.03 -1.43
CA THR A 249 24.90 -6.45 -1.26
C THR A 249 24.84 -7.24 -2.57
N GLY A 250 24.81 -6.55 -3.73
CA GLY A 250 24.61 -7.16 -5.04
C GLY A 250 23.17 -7.66 -5.29
N LEU A 251 22.21 -7.35 -4.41
CA LEU A 251 20.82 -7.75 -4.57
C LEU A 251 20.08 -6.89 -5.60
N ASN A 252 19.10 -7.51 -6.27
CA ASN A 252 18.18 -6.77 -7.10
C ASN A 252 17.40 -5.75 -6.25
N PRO A 253 17.43 -4.44 -6.60
CA PRO A 253 16.72 -3.40 -5.86
C PRO A 253 15.23 -3.69 -5.66
N LEU A 254 14.60 -4.35 -6.63
CA LEU A 254 13.19 -4.74 -6.58
C LEU A 254 12.88 -5.63 -5.36
N ILE A 255 13.78 -6.56 -5.01
CA ILE A 255 13.62 -7.43 -3.84
C ILE A 255 13.57 -6.60 -2.57
N ILE A 256 14.46 -5.62 -2.43
CA ILE A 256 14.56 -4.77 -1.24
C ILE A 256 13.32 -3.87 -1.14
N PHE A 257 12.92 -3.20 -2.23
CA PHE A 257 11.70 -2.39 -2.28
C PHE A 257 10.46 -3.21 -1.90
N SER A 258 10.29 -4.38 -2.51
CA SER A 258 9.16 -5.28 -2.22
C SER A 258 9.14 -5.72 -0.77
N SER A 259 10.30 -6.05 -0.20
CA SER A 259 10.41 -6.51 1.19
C SER A 259 10.05 -5.42 2.18
N ILE A 260 10.46 -4.18 1.94
CA ILE A 260 10.08 -3.03 2.77
C ILE A 260 8.56 -2.84 2.76
N VAL A 261 7.93 -2.85 1.57
CA VAL A 261 6.48 -2.65 1.43
C VAL A 261 5.70 -3.78 2.12
N ILE A 262 6.04 -5.03 1.85
CA ILE A 262 5.35 -6.19 2.42
C ILE A 262 5.54 -6.25 3.94
N GLY A 263 6.76 -5.98 4.41
CA GLY A 263 7.03 -5.87 5.84
C GLY A 263 6.18 -4.79 6.51
N ALA A 264 6.17 -3.60 5.97
CA ALA A 264 5.37 -2.49 6.50
C ALA A 264 3.86 -2.81 6.48
N GLN A 265 3.36 -3.43 5.42
CA GLN A 265 1.96 -3.82 5.31
C GLN A 265 1.55 -4.90 6.32
N SER A 266 2.46 -5.81 6.66
CA SER A 266 2.17 -6.90 7.60
C SER A 266 1.78 -6.41 9.00
N SER A 267 2.33 -5.28 9.44
CA SER A 267 2.03 -4.68 10.75
C SER A 267 1.05 -3.50 10.69
N ALA A 268 0.64 -3.08 9.49
CA ALA A 268 -0.27 -1.96 9.31
C ALA A 268 -1.70 -2.20 9.88
N ILE A 269 -2.00 -3.43 10.31
CA ILE A 269 -3.21 -3.79 11.05
C ILE A 269 -3.07 -3.54 12.57
N SER A 270 -1.90 -3.14 13.04
CA SER A 270 -1.64 -2.84 14.46
C SER A 270 -2.66 -1.85 15.01
N PRO A 271 -3.17 -2.05 16.24
CA PRO A 271 -4.03 -1.08 16.91
C PRO A 271 -3.46 0.34 16.96
N PHE A 272 -2.13 0.47 16.94
CA PHE A 272 -1.40 1.74 17.01
C PHE A 272 -1.15 2.37 15.63
N SER A 273 -1.41 1.64 14.54
CA SER A 273 -1.33 2.16 13.18
C SER A 273 -2.65 2.79 12.74
N SER A 274 -2.63 3.54 11.65
CA SER A 274 -3.84 4.13 11.06
C SER A 274 -4.86 3.08 10.60
N GLY A 275 -4.40 1.91 10.15
CA GLY A 275 -5.27 0.82 9.70
C GLY A 275 -6.01 0.15 10.83
N GLY A 276 -5.30 -0.32 11.84
CA GLY A 276 -5.90 -1.00 12.98
C GLY A 276 -6.77 -0.08 13.85
N SER A 277 -6.37 1.19 14.01
CA SER A 277 -7.20 2.17 14.73
C SER A 277 -8.55 2.43 14.05
N LEU A 278 -8.61 2.43 12.71
CA LEU A 278 -9.86 2.52 11.96
C LEU A 278 -10.74 1.28 12.16
N ILE A 279 -10.15 0.09 12.18
CA ILE A 279 -10.89 -1.17 12.46
C ILE A 279 -11.48 -1.12 13.86
N ILE A 280 -10.68 -0.77 14.87
CA ILE A 280 -11.14 -0.65 16.26
C ILE A 280 -12.21 0.43 16.40
N GLY A 281 -12.04 1.57 15.74
CA GLY A 281 -13.02 2.66 15.71
C GLY A 281 -14.33 2.29 15.01
N SER A 282 -14.33 1.23 14.20
CA SER A 282 -15.50 0.71 13.50
C SER A 282 -16.29 -0.34 14.30
N CYS A 283 -15.75 -0.79 15.44
CA CYS A 283 -16.47 -1.70 16.35
C CYS A 283 -17.68 -0.97 16.98
N THR A 284 -18.83 -1.64 17.00
CA THR A 284 -20.12 -1.05 17.41
C THR A 284 -20.25 -0.93 18.92
N THR A 285 -19.67 -1.86 19.68
CA THR A 285 -19.74 -1.91 21.14
C THR A 285 -18.36 -1.78 21.78
N GLU A 286 -18.34 -1.37 23.05
CA GLU A 286 -17.11 -1.29 23.83
C GLU A 286 -16.54 -2.69 24.12
N GLU A 287 -17.39 -3.68 24.32
CA GLU A 287 -16.99 -5.07 24.50
C GLU A 287 -16.30 -5.63 23.26
N GLU A 288 -16.87 -5.39 22.09
CA GLU A 288 -16.26 -5.75 20.79
C GLU A 288 -14.89 -5.10 20.62
N ARG A 289 -14.77 -3.82 20.94
CA ARG A 289 -13.52 -3.06 20.87
C ARG A 289 -12.45 -3.64 21.79
N ASN A 290 -12.83 -3.95 23.04
CA ASN A 290 -11.93 -4.55 24.03
C ASN A 290 -11.48 -5.97 23.63
N HIS A 291 -12.30 -6.68 22.86
CA HIS A 291 -11.96 -8.01 22.33
C HIS A 291 -11.10 -7.93 21.06
N MET A 292 -11.39 -6.98 20.18
CA MET A 292 -10.67 -6.81 18.91
C MET A 292 -9.23 -6.32 19.13
N PHE A 293 -9.01 -5.40 20.06
CA PHE A 293 -7.69 -4.80 20.33
C PHE A 293 -6.60 -5.86 20.61
N PRO A 294 -6.75 -6.77 21.59
CA PRO A 294 -5.74 -7.80 21.85
C PRO A 294 -5.60 -8.80 20.71
N LYS A 295 -6.66 -9.12 19.98
CA LYS A 295 -6.59 -10.00 18.82
C LYS A 295 -5.76 -9.39 17.68
N LEU A 296 -5.95 -8.10 17.41
CA LEU A 296 -5.10 -7.43 16.42
C LEU A 296 -3.65 -7.40 16.87
N LEU A 297 -3.40 -7.10 18.15
CA LEU A 297 -2.06 -6.92 18.70
C LEU A 297 -1.28 -8.24 18.83
N PHE A 298 -1.91 -9.28 19.38
CA PHE A 298 -1.21 -10.51 19.77
C PHE A 298 -1.44 -11.69 18.81
N GLU A 299 -2.43 -11.62 17.94
CA GLU A 299 -2.68 -12.66 16.93
C GLU A 299 -2.38 -12.14 15.52
N ALA A 300 -3.07 -11.08 15.06
CA ALA A 300 -2.98 -10.64 13.68
C ALA A 300 -1.57 -10.13 13.33
N VAL A 301 -1.00 -9.23 14.13
CA VAL A 301 0.31 -8.63 13.84
C VAL A 301 1.43 -9.66 13.87
N PRO A 302 1.64 -10.45 14.94
CA PRO A 302 2.75 -11.40 14.98
C PRO A 302 2.69 -12.43 13.85
N ILE A 303 1.51 -12.98 13.57
CA ILE A 303 1.32 -13.96 12.48
C ILE A 303 1.62 -13.31 11.13
N SER A 304 1.10 -12.10 10.89
CA SER A 304 1.33 -11.37 9.63
C SER A 304 2.80 -11.03 9.42
N VAL A 305 3.53 -10.61 10.48
CA VAL A 305 4.95 -10.26 10.41
C VAL A 305 5.81 -11.50 10.16
N ILE A 306 5.55 -12.60 10.86
CA ILE A 306 6.24 -13.87 10.62
C ILE A 306 5.99 -14.35 9.20
N PHE A 307 4.73 -14.29 8.74
CA PHE A 307 4.37 -14.67 7.39
C PHE A 307 5.03 -13.78 6.33
N ALA A 308 5.13 -12.46 6.57
CA ALA A 308 5.84 -11.54 5.69
C ALA A 308 7.33 -11.86 5.60
N ALA A 309 7.98 -12.21 6.72
CA ALA A 309 9.37 -12.62 6.73
C ALA A 309 9.60 -13.88 5.87
N VAL A 310 8.76 -14.92 6.02
CA VAL A 310 8.81 -16.13 5.21
C VAL A 310 8.53 -15.83 3.74
N PHE A 311 7.50 -15.02 3.46
CA PHE A 311 7.13 -14.62 2.11
C PHE A 311 8.27 -13.89 1.39
N ASN A 312 8.97 -12.99 2.08
CA ASN A 312 10.10 -12.25 1.52
C ASN A 312 11.32 -13.14 1.24
N VAL A 313 11.55 -14.18 2.05
CA VAL A 313 12.56 -15.21 1.72
C VAL A 313 12.19 -15.90 0.42
N VAL A 314 10.93 -16.35 0.26
CA VAL A 314 10.48 -17.00 -0.98
C VAL A 314 10.56 -16.05 -2.16
N LEU A 315 10.13 -14.81 -1.99
CA LEU A 315 10.16 -13.78 -3.02
C LEU A 315 11.59 -13.50 -3.52
N SER A 316 12.58 -13.52 -2.62
CA SER A 316 13.99 -13.32 -2.97
C SER A 316 14.61 -14.45 -3.81
N PHE A 317 13.99 -15.61 -3.89
CA PHE A 317 14.38 -16.69 -4.80
C PHE A 317 13.67 -16.64 -6.16
N ILE A 318 12.57 -15.87 -6.26
CA ILE A 318 11.76 -15.76 -7.48
C ILE A 318 12.18 -14.55 -8.32
N LEU A 319 12.55 -13.44 -7.67
CA LEU A 319 12.94 -12.17 -8.29
C LEU A 319 14.47 -12.05 -8.43
#